data_8b8cd912a282eaec2e85c541fac50b74
#
_entry.id   8b8cd912a282eaec2e85c541fac50b74
#
_cell.length_a   1.000
_cell.length_b   1.000
_cell.length_c   1.000
_cell.angle_alpha   90.00
_cell.angle_beta   90.00
_cell.angle_gamma   90.00
#
_symmetry.space_group_name_H-M   'P 1'
#
loop_
_entity.id
_entity.type
_entity.pdbx_description
1 polymer ?
#
loop_
_entity_poly.entity_id
_entity_poly.type
_entity_poly.pdbx_seq_one_letter_code
_entity_poly.pdbx_strand_id
1 'polypeptide(L)'
;VTAVAVKAEFPALGTPATERRATWGGPVERTGLARSVAEALGARTADASADCLAEEVAVRFAADGVVPGPVWIHHLAEHCGAPSPPTDAFAVTASSEAELLAGLGRLPPEVVQGLGGVGVTRHRDGRVSLALVPGPPPFVLTTPDGLSRAAPAGGVVEVVGRVAPGVPHRVFVDGHEPDGAVRTFDAVVEPDGATRFSVEVGGGANAATSVEIARVEGRFLRSVAELTFHAGVASVRSPAPAAPLPPGDRSEVESNLRAQLATAREAAKLGALGAGGGTAVLDAWYDLAVRGQTQGDPPLPRTQSGEPFVQGTWLFSTGSGPEDALARLLATPLGRAALQTRSADTPTHVSFALRPYDGRPGVDLMVVLLKAFSPLALDTLRPALLDALARVPRPTPSKPLEPSAPLDAVAQALAADLLTGKLRWDALPSDTGRRLGLAEVGATRFAAGAVVLENLSLLDLTAEAPLADPAFHRVGFGLVSGRPPSETVPRHVLIYVLTDRAD
;
A
#
# COMPACT_ATOMS: atom_id res chain seq x y z
N VAL A 1 43.68 -8.79 3.77
CA VAL A 1 42.82 -8.24 4.83
C VAL A 1 41.79 -9.34 5.11
N THR A 2 42.00 -10.06 6.22
CA THR A 2 41.14 -11.16 6.64
C THR A 2 39.90 -10.53 7.26
N ALA A 3 38.74 -10.68 6.59
CA ALA A 3 37.46 -10.30 7.18
C ALA A 3 37.17 -11.23 8.34
N VAL A 4 37.27 -10.75 9.55
CA VAL A 4 36.77 -11.43 10.75
C VAL A 4 35.24 -11.25 10.70
N ALA A 5 34.53 -12.33 10.34
CA ALA A 5 33.11 -12.41 10.52
C ALA A 5 32.84 -12.40 12.02
N VAL A 6 32.50 -11.25 12.57
CA VAL A 6 31.95 -11.14 13.92
C VAL A 6 30.55 -11.79 13.83
N LYS A 7 30.46 -13.03 14.33
CA LYS A 7 29.20 -13.69 14.60
C LYS A 7 28.56 -12.93 15.77
N ALA A 8 27.77 -11.89 15.46
CA ALA A 8 26.98 -11.22 16.47
C ALA A 8 25.88 -12.23 16.89
N GLU A 9 26.13 -12.97 17.97
CA GLU A 9 25.06 -13.68 18.68
C GLU A 9 24.21 -12.59 19.33
N PHE A 10 23.11 -12.23 18.67
CA PHE A 10 22.12 -11.34 19.26
C PHE A 10 21.42 -12.13 20.36
N PRO A 11 21.46 -11.68 21.63
CA PRO A 11 20.72 -12.33 22.69
C PRO A 11 19.24 -12.36 22.32
N ALA A 12 18.56 -13.47 22.62
CA ALA A 12 17.13 -13.58 22.45
C ALA A 12 16.47 -12.46 23.26
N LEU A 13 15.91 -11.47 22.56
CA LEU A 13 15.25 -10.35 23.21
C LEU A 13 14.08 -10.89 24.04
N GLY A 14 14.19 -10.75 25.36
CA GLY A 14 13.21 -11.29 26.31
C GLY A 14 11.82 -10.67 26.20
N THR A 15 10.88 -11.14 27.02
CA THR A 15 9.54 -10.56 27.15
C THR A 15 9.62 -9.05 27.41
N PRO A 16 8.73 -8.21 26.85
CA PRO A 16 8.67 -6.79 27.19
C PRO A 16 8.56 -6.55 28.70
N ALA A 17 9.19 -5.46 29.18
CA ALA A 17 9.23 -5.13 30.60
C ALA A 17 7.85 -4.65 31.11
N THR A 18 7.03 -4.06 30.21
CA THR A 18 5.69 -3.57 30.52
C THR A 18 4.63 -4.62 30.18
N GLU A 19 3.47 -4.54 30.80
CA GLU A 19 2.30 -5.31 30.38
C GLU A 19 1.73 -4.78 29.08
N ARG A 20 1.21 -5.67 28.23
CA ARG A 20 0.54 -5.28 26.99
C ARG A 20 -0.67 -4.39 27.29
N ARG A 21 -0.75 -3.24 26.62
CA ARG A 21 -1.90 -2.34 26.76
C ARG A 21 -3.18 -2.96 26.22
N ALA A 22 -4.27 -2.76 26.94
CA ALA A 22 -5.61 -3.19 26.54
C ALA A 22 -6.27 -2.23 25.52
N THR A 23 -5.65 -1.06 25.30
CA THR A 23 -6.17 -0.01 24.41
C THR A 23 -5.13 0.43 23.41
N TRP A 24 -5.61 0.96 22.28
CA TRP A 24 -4.81 1.74 21.35
C TRP A 24 -4.82 3.20 21.80
N GLY A 25 -3.66 3.85 21.81
CA GLY A 25 -3.55 5.23 22.29
C GLY A 25 -3.83 5.38 23.79
N GLY A 26 -4.35 6.53 24.17
CA GLY A 26 -4.72 6.86 25.54
C GLY A 26 -3.84 7.94 26.17
N PRO A 27 -4.23 8.45 27.35
CA PRO A 27 -3.53 9.53 28.03
C PRO A 27 -2.16 9.09 28.53
N VAL A 28 -1.24 10.05 28.62
CA VAL A 28 0.07 9.87 29.24
C VAL A 28 0.33 10.96 30.27
N GLU A 29 0.92 10.55 31.35
CA GLU A 29 1.50 11.46 32.34
C GLU A 29 3.00 11.14 32.48
N ARG A 30 3.85 11.99 31.90
CA ARG A 30 5.31 11.89 32.09
C ARG A 30 5.68 12.33 33.50
N THR A 31 6.49 11.55 34.18
CA THR A 31 6.95 11.83 35.55
C THR A 31 8.48 11.84 35.65
N GLY A 32 9.03 12.45 36.70
CA GLY A 32 10.45 12.42 37.01
C GLY A 32 11.35 12.85 35.87
N LEU A 33 12.43 12.09 35.62
CA LEU A 33 13.45 12.42 34.62
C LEU A 33 12.89 12.43 33.17
N ALA A 34 11.93 11.56 32.84
CA ALA A 34 11.30 11.57 31.52
C ALA A 34 10.60 12.89 31.23
N ARG A 35 9.92 13.48 32.25
CA ARG A 35 9.33 14.82 32.15
C ARG A 35 10.42 15.88 31.90
N SER A 36 11.47 15.88 32.71
CA SER A 36 12.55 16.87 32.59
C SER A 36 13.24 16.81 31.21
N VAL A 37 13.44 15.61 30.67
CA VAL A 37 14.00 15.41 29.33
C VAL A 37 13.03 15.94 28.28
N ALA A 38 11.76 15.60 28.35
CA ALA A 38 10.73 16.05 27.40
C ALA A 38 10.60 17.58 27.38
N GLU A 39 10.60 18.22 28.55
CA GLU A 39 10.58 19.68 28.70
C GLU A 39 11.82 20.33 28.08
N ALA A 40 13.01 19.79 28.37
CA ALA A 40 14.27 20.29 27.84
C ALA A 40 14.37 20.16 26.31
N LEU A 41 13.75 19.12 25.73
CA LEU A 41 13.71 18.91 24.29
C LEU A 41 12.50 19.60 23.61
N GLY A 42 11.66 20.31 24.36
CA GLY A 42 10.48 20.98 23.82
C GLY A 42 9.41 20.03 23.29
N ALA A 43 9.38 18.78 23.77
CA ALA A 43 8.40 17.76 23.38
C ALA A 43 7.02 18.09 23.96
N ARG A 44 6.25 18.88 23.20
CA ARG A 44 4.93 19.41 23.62
C ARG A 44 3.81 18.39 23.55
N THR A 45 3.91 17.41 22.69
CA THR A 45 2.93 16.34 22.54
C THR A 45 3.38 15.11 23.31
N ALA A 46 2.49 14.57 24.13
CA ALA A 46 2.71 13.33 24.84
C ALA A 46 1.82 12.25 24.21
N ASP A 47 2.43 11.20 23.70
CA ASP A 47 1.75 10.01 23.22
C ASP A 47 2.13 8.83 24.12
N ALA A 48 1.13 8.29 24.82
CA ALA A 48 1.34 7.21 25.77
C ALA A 48 1.94 5.96 25.15
N SER A 49 1.61 5.69 23.90
CA SER A 49 2.12 4.52 23.19
C SER A 49 3.57 4.74 22.77
N ALA A 50 3.90 5.95 22.32
CA ALA A 50 5.26 6.31 21.97
C ALA A 50 6.18 6.38 23.19
N ASP A 51 5.69 6.88 24.33
CA ASP A 51 6.47 6.87 25.58
C ASP A 51 6.71 5.45 26.09
N CYS A 52 5.67 4.58 26.10
CA CYS A 52 5.85 3.16 26.42
C CYS A 52 6.87 2.48 25.50
N LEU A 53 6.79 2.73 24.19
CA LEU A 53 7.76 2.19 23.24
C LEU A 53 9.18 2.69 23.54
N ALA A 54 9.34 3.99 23.82
CA ALA A 54 10.63 4.56 24.19
C ALA A 54 11.17 3.94 25.48
N GLU A 55 10.33 3.68 26.49
CA GLU A 55 10.73 2.97 27.72
C GLU A 55 11.22 1.55 27.40
N GLU A 56 10.50 0.78 26.59
CA GLU A 56 10.90 -0.57 26.18
C GLU A 56 12.25 -0.56 25.44
N VAL A 57 12.44 0.41 24.53
CA VAL A 57 13.71 0.59 23.82
C VAL A 57 14.83 0.96 24.80
N ALA A 58 14.59 1.88 25.76
CA ALA A 58 15.58 2.28 26.75
C ALA A 58 16.03 1.11 27.63
N VAL A 59 15.08 0.26 28.07
CA VAL A 59 15.35 -0.95 28.86
C VAL A 59 16.25 -1.92 28.08
N ARG A 60 15.93 -2.20 26.82
CA ARG A 60 16.71 -3.12 26.01
C ARG A 60 18.08 -2.56 25.67
N PHE A 61 18.15 -1.30 25.30
CA PHE A 61 19.39 -0.62 25.05
C PHE A 61 20.30 -0.60 26.31
N ALA A 62 19.69 -0.44 27.50
CA ALA A 62 20.41 -0.54 28.76
C ALA A 62 21.01 -1.92 29.02
N ALA A 63 20.33 -2.99 28.57
CA ALA A 63 20.79 -4.36 28.74
C ALA A 63 21.86 -4.76 27.72
N ASP A 64 21.67 -4.41 26.46
CA ASP A 64 22.42 -4.98 25.34
C ASP A 64 23.37 -3.97 24.66
N GLY A 65 23.19 -2.67 24.91
CA GLY A 65 23.94 -1.59 24.27
C GLY A 65 23.57 -1.37 22.79
N VAL A 66 22.51 -2.03 22.32
CA VAL A 66 22.07 -1.99 20.92
C VAL A 66 20.61 -1.56 20.84
N VAL A 67 20.31 -0.59 19.96
CA VAL A 67 18.93 -0.20 19.66
C VAL A 67 18.24 -1.37 18.93
N PRO A 68 17.03 -1.79 19.35
CA PRO A 68 16.30 -2.83 18.66
C PRO A 68 16.12 -2.51 17.18
N GLY A 69 16.18 -3.51 16.32
CA GLY A 69 15.90 -3.34 14.88
C GLY A 69 14.41 -3.04 14.63
N PRO A 70 14.05 -2.56 13.42
CA PRO A 70 12.69 -2.13 13.07
C PRO A 70 11.61 -3.16 13.36
N VAL A 71 11.88 -4.44 13.15
CA VAL A 71 10.95 -5.55 13.45
C VAL A 71 10.59 -5.61 14.93
N TRP A 72 11.60 -5.43 15.80
CA TRP A 72 11.37 -5.39 17.23
C TRP A 72 10.70 -4.10 17.68
N ILE A 73 11.05 -2.97 17.06
CA ILE A 73 10.37 -1.68 17.30
C ILE A 73 8.89 -1.81 16.96
N HIS A 74 8.54 -2.42 15.82
CA HIS A 74 7.16 -2.67 15.44
C HIS A 74 6.44 -3.57 16.47
N HIS A 75 7.05 -4.70 16.86
CA HIS A 75 6.49 -5.60 17.88
C HIS A 75 6.26 -4.89 19.23
N LEU A 76 7.22 -4.09 19.67
CA LEU A 76 7.10 -3.32 20.92
C LEU A 76 6.05 -2.21 20.80
N ALA A 77 5.94 -1.56 19.64
CA ALA A 77 4.91 -0.56 19.37
C ALA A 77 3.50 -1.18 19.44
N GLU A 78 3.30 -2.35 18.84
CA GLU A 78 2.06 -3.11 18.98
C GLU A 78 1.78 -3.46 20.44
N HIS A 79 2.80 -3.93 21.19
CA HIS A 79 2.71 -4.21 22.62
C HIS A 79 2.26 -2.97 23.41
N CYS A 80 2.82 -1.81 23.09
CA CYS A 80 2.52 -0.53 23.72
C CYS A 80 1.18 0.11 23.27
N GLY A 81 0.47 -0.49 22.31
CA GLY A 81 -0.77 0.07 21.80
C GLY A 81 -0.58 1.28 20.90
N ALA A 82 0.52 1.34 20.17
CA ALA A 82 0.75 2.35 19.14
C ALA A 82 0.03 1.94 17.85
N PRO A 83 -0.97 2.71 17.38
CA PRO A 83 -1.65 2.40 16.12
C PRO A 83 -0.77 2.65 14.90
N SER A 84 0.25 3.48 15.03
CA SER A 84 1.21 3.84 13.99
C SER A 84 2.63 3.51 14.46
N PRO A 85 3.10 2.29 14.24
CA PRO A 85 4.42 1.90 14.71
C PRO A 85 5.51 2.70 13.96
N PRO A 86 6.44 3.33 14.68
CA PRO A 86 7.60 3.95 14.05
C PRO A 86 8.53 2.85 13.52
N THR A 87 9.37 3.21 12.56
CA THR A 87 10.35 2.30 11.97
C THR A 87 11.71 2.35 12.65
N ASP A 88 11.97 3.39 13.49
CA ASP A 88 13.27 3.58 14.13
C ASP A 88 13.12 4.21 15.52
N ALA A 89 14.19 4.16 16.30
CA ALA A 89 14.35 4.84 17.58
C ALA A 89 15.82 5.24 17.78
N PHE A 90 16.05 6.28 18.57
CA PHE A 90 17.39 6.70 18.97
C PHE A 90 17.61 6.37 20.45
N ALA A 91 18.80 5.91 20.83
CA ALA A 91 19.14 5.73 22.23
C ALA A 91 20.58 6.11 22.56
N VAL A 92 20.77 6.56 23.80
CA VAL A 92 22.08 6.99 24.34
C VAL A 92 22.16 6.66 25.83
N THR A 93 23.36 6.38 26.32
CA THR A 93 23.63 6.21 27.75
C THR A 93 24.55 7.30 28.26
N ALA A 94 24.20 7.86 29.41
CA ALA A 94 25.04 8.82 30.18
C ALA A 94 25.45 8.20 31.52
N SER A 95 26.55 8.70 32.12
CA SER A 95 27.05 8.22 33.42
C SER A 95 26.15 8.65 34.59
N SER A 96 25.33 9.69 34.39
CA SER A 96 24.40 10.20 35.40
C SER A 96 23.25 10.99 34.77
N GLU A 97 22.20 11.27 35.54
CA GLU A 97 21.09 12.14 35.12
C GLU A 97 21.56 13.57 34.78
N ALA A 98 22.50 14.10 35.55
CA ALA A 98 23.05 15.45 35.31
C ALA A 98 23.79 15.52 33.96
N GLU A 99 24.61 14.50 33.66
CA GLU A 99 25.29 14.41 32.36
C GLU A 99 24.31 14.24 31.22
N LEU A 100 23.28 13.41 31.39
CA LEU A 100 22.22 13.23 30.38
C LEU A 100 21.58 14.58 30.04
N LEU A 101 21.09 15.31 31.06
CA LEU A 101 20.44 16.61 30.86
C LEU A 101 21.37 17.64 30.20
N ALA A 102 22.64 17.69 30.63
CA ALA A 102 23.63 18.56 30.03
C ALA A 102 23.97 18.19 28.57
N GLY A 103 23.80 16.93 28.22
CA GLY A 103 24.05 16.38 26.87
C GLY A 103 22.92 16.59 25.87
N LEU A 104 21.68 16.89 26.29
CA LEU A 104 20.54 16.98 25.42
C LEU A 104 20.68 17.97 24.25
N GLY A 105 21.36 19.10 24.51
CA GLY A 105 21.64 20.12 23.48
C GLY A 105 22.61 19.66 22.37
N ARG A 106 23.22 18.48 22.50
CA ARG A 106 24.13 17.90 21.51
C ARG A 106 23.46 16.84 20.64
N LEU A 107 22.18 16.52 20.90
CA LEU A 107 21.44 15.55 20.10
C LEU A 107 21.26 16.10 18.68
N PRO A 108 21.31 15.22 17.67
CA PRO A 108 21.08 15.61 16.29
C PRO A 108 19.70 16.28 16.14
N PRO A 109 19.59 17.41 15.42
CA PRO A 109 18.31 18.10 15.25
C PRO A 109 17.18 17.21 14.69
N GLU A 110 17.53 16.28 13.79
CA GLU A 110 16.60 15.32 13.19
C GLU A 110 15.97 14.35 14.22
N VAL A 111 16.67 14.08 15.33
CA VAL A 111 16.17 13.24 16.43
C VAL A 111 15.18 14.01 17.30
N VAL A 112 15.41 15.33 17.45
CA VAL A 112 14.60 16.18 18.34
C VAL A 112 13.39 16.77 17.62
N GLN A 113 13.49 17.02 16.32
CA GLN A 113 12.38 17.54 15.52
C GLN A 113 11.27 16.49 15.39
N GLY A 114 10.10 16.83 15.93
CA GLY A 114 8.94 15.95 15.87
C GLY A 114 9.01 14.76 16.82
N LEU A 115 9.59 14.94 18.01
CA LEU A 115 9.69 13.91 19.03
C LEU A 115 8.29 13.45 19.51
N GLY A 116 8.02 12.14 19.40
CA GLY A 116 6.77 11.49 19.83
C GLY A 116 6.86 10.88 21.21
N GLY A 117 7.93 10.14 21.51
CA GLY A 117 8.08 9.42 22.77
C GLY A 117 9.45 9.61 23.45
N VAL A 118 9.43 9.59 24.78
CA VAL A 118 10.61 9.70 25.65
C VAL A 118 10.59 8.58 26.68
N GLY A 119 11.64 7.73 26.67
CA GLY A 119 11.82 6.67 27.65
C GLY A 119 13.15 6.77 28.37
N VAL A 120 13.17 6.50 29.65
CA VAL A 120 14.37 6.58 30.49
C VAL A 120 14.47 5.35 31.38
N THR A 121 15.68 4.74 31.41
CA THR A 121 15.98 3.61 32.29
C THR A 121 17.23 3.89 33.11
N ARG A 122 17.16 3.65 34.42
CA ARG A 122 18.29 3.74 35.33
C ARG A 122 18.96 2.38 35.49
N HIS A 123 20.28 2.34 35.34
CA HIS A 123 21.09 1.16 35.62
C HIS A 123 21.41 1.06 37.12
N ARG A 124 21.76 -0.13 37.58
CA ARG A 124 22.13 -0.38 38.98
C ARG A 124 23.42 0.35 39.39
N ASP A 125 24.28 0.65 38.44
CA ASP A 125 25.53 1.36 38.63
C ASP A 125 25.41 2.90 38.56
N GLY A 126 24.19 3.42 38.47
CA GLY A 126 23.87 4.84 38.41
C GLY A 126 23.88 5.47 37.02
N ARG A 127 24.27 4.74 35.97
CA ARG A 127 24.10 5.16 34.57
C ARG A 127 22.65 5.31 34.23
N VAL A 128 22.36 6.07 33.17
CA VAL A 128 21.01 6.33 32.68
C VAL A 128 21.00 6.17 31.18
N SER A 129 20.09 5.34 30.67
CA SER A 129 19.81 5.23 29.26
C SER A 129 18.55 6.02 28.91
N LEU A 130 18.65 6.81 27.86
CA LEU A 130 17.57 7.56 27.22
C LEU A 130 17.26 6.89 25.89
N ALA A 131 15.98 6.72 25.58
CA ALA A 131 15.53 6.44 24.23
C ALA A 131 14.49 7.48 23.78
N LEU A 132 14.54 7.82 22.50
CA LEU A 132 13.69 8.77 21.84
C LEU A 132 13.03 8.10 20.64
N VAL A 133 11.73 8.24 20.53
CA VAL A 133 10.93 7.71 19.40
C VAL A 133 10.49 8.90 18.54
N PRO A 134 10.76 8.88 17.22
CA PRO A 134 10.31 9.94 16.32
C PRO A 134 8.79 10.02 16.26
N GLY A 135 8.26 11.21 16.03
CA GLY A 135 6.83 11.50 15.87
C GLY A 135 6.65 12.89 15.23
N PRO A 136 5.42 13.36 14.98
CA PRO A 136 4.16 12.71 15.34
C PRO A 136 3.86 11.47 14.48
N PRO A 137 3.10 10.50 15.01
CA PRO A 137 2.69 9.35 14.23
C PRO A 137 1.82 9.79 13.04
N PRO A 138 1.90 9.12 11.88
CA PRO A 138 1.11 9.48 10.69
C PRO A 138 -0.40 9.30 10.87
N PHE A 139 -0.80 8.56 11.90
CA PHE A 139 -2.18 8.46 12.37
C PHE A 139 -2.22 8.64 13.88
N VAL A 140 -3.08 9.54 14.36
CA VAL A 140 -3.26 9.82 15.79
C VAL A 140 -4.72 9.51 16.17
N LEU A 141 -4.93 8.61 17.11
CA LEU A 141 -6.26 8.42 17.71
C LEU A 141 -6.63 9.66 18.52
N THR A 142 -7.88 10.13 18.34
CA THR A 142 -8.39 11.31 19.04
C THR A 142 -9.37 10.97 20.15
N THR A 143 -9.62 9.68 20.43
CA THR A 143 -10.41 9.22 21.57
C THR A 143 -9.64 9.47 22.88
N PRO A 144 -10.17 10.25 23.84
CA PRO A 144 -9.42 10.64 25.05
C PRO A 144 -8.90 9.47 25.87
N ASP A 145 -9.72 8.41 26.00
CA ASP A 145 -9.39 7.21 26.80
C ASP A 145 -8.71 6.10 25.98
N GLY A 146 -8.36 6.41 24.72
CA GLY A 146 -7.89 5.41 23.78
C GLY A 146 -9.03 4.54 23.23
N LEU A 147 -8.67 3.62 22.34
CA LEU A 147 -9.62 2.71 21.68
C LEU A 147 -9.41 1.30 22.22
N SER A 148 -10.44 0.70 22.82
CA SER A 148 -10.36 -0.66 23.39
C SER A 148 -10.01 -1.69 22.30
N ARG A 149 -9.07 -2.57 22.61
CA ARG A 149 -8.73 -3.74 21.78
C ARG A 149 -9.78 -4.85 21.89
N ALA A 150 -10.53 -4.90 22.99
CA ALA A 150 -11.65 -5.80 23.18
C ALA A 150 -12.93 -5.16 22.67
N ALA A 151 -13.68 -5.89 21.86
CA ALA A 151 -14.97 -5.46 21.35
C ALA A 151 -16.00 -6.59 21.50
N PRO A 152 -17.32 -6.28 21.61
CA PRO A 152 -18.34 -7.32 21.53
C PRO A 152 -18.26 -8.07 20.21
N ALA A 153 -18.44 -9.39 20.24
CA ALA A 153 -18.55 -10.19 19.03
C ALA A 153 -19.75 -9.71 18.18
N GLY A 154 -19.54 -9.45 16.90
CA GLY A 154 -20.56 -8.84 16.02
C GLY A 154 -20.87 -7.38 16.33
N GLY A 155 -20.11 -6.74 17.22
CA GLY A 155 -20.27 -5.33 17.58
C GLY A 155 -19.61 -4.40 16.55
N VAL A 156 -19.99 -3.13 16.59
CA VAL A 156 -19.40 -2.08 15.77
C VAL A 156 -18.47 -1.22 16.61
N VAL A 157 -17.26 -1.02 16.13
CA VAL A 157 -16.26 -0.12 16.74
C VAL A 157 -16.13 1.12 15.89
N GLU A 158 -16.23 2.29 16.49
CA GLU A 158 -15.97 3.56 15.82
C GLU A 158 -14.49 3.95 16.02
N VAL A 159 -13.80 4.13 14.93
CA VAL A 159 -12.41 4.63 14.90
C VAL A 159 -12.43 6.11 14.56
N VAL A 160 -11.93 6.93 15.48
CA VAL A 160 -11.82 8.38 15.31
C VAL A 160 -10.38 8.81 15.46
N GLY A 161 -9.85 9.50 14.45
CA GLY A 161 -8.45 9.88 14.46
C GLY A 161 -8.13 11.04 13.54
N ARG A 162 -6.85 11.30 13.39
CA ARG A 162 -6.31 12.30 12.47
C ARG A 162 -5.21 11.70 11.60
N VAL A 163 -5.22 12.05 10.33
CA VAL A 163 -4.19 11.74 9.32
C VAL A 163 -3.70 13.04 8.67
N ALA A 164 -2.67 12.95 7.83
CA ALA A 164 -2.21 14.09 7.07
C ALA A 164 -3.34 14.64 6.16
N PRO A 165 -3.71 15.93 6.27
CA PRO A 165 -4.76 16.52 5.45
C PRO A 165 -4.37 16.58 3.98
N GLY A 166 -5.38 16.53 3.09
CA GLY A 166 -5.17 16.66 1.65
C GLY A 166 -4.54 15.46 0.95
N VAL A 167 -4.35 14.35 1.67
CA VAL A 167 -3.84 13.10 1.10
C VAL A 167 -4.91 12.01 1.20
N PRO A 168 -5.21 11.30 0.11
CA PRO A 168 -6.16 10.19 0.14
C PRO A 168 -5.68 9.06 1.05
N HIS A 169 -6.61 8.49 1.81
CA HIS A 169 -6.37 7.32 2.65
C HIS A 169 -7.38 6.23 2.34
N ARG A 170 -6.96 4.99 2.45
CA ARG A 170 -7.78 3.81 2.22
C ARG A 170 -7.74 2.92 3.44
N VAL A 171 -8.90 2.36 3.81
CA VAL A 171 -9.06 1.46 4.95
C VAL A 171 -9.25 0.05 4.42
N PHE A 172 -8.53 -0.87 5.01
CA PHE A 172 -8.59 -2.31 4.74
C PHE A 172 -9.03 -3.00 6.03
N VAL A 173 -10.07 -3.82 5.94
CA VAL A 173 -10.62 -4.56 7.10
C VAL A 173 -10.63 -6.04 6.78
N ASP A 174 -10.00 -6.83 7.63
CA ASP A 174 -9.89 -8.28 7.52
C ASP A 174 -10.50 -8.98 8.75
N GLY A 175 -10.97 -10.21 8.55
CA GLY A 175 -11.53 -11.06 9.61
C GLY A 175 -13.04 -10.95 9.80
N HIS A 176 -13.74 -10.24 8.92
CA HIS A 176 -15.20 -10.11 8.96
C HIS A 176 -15.90 -10.99 7.90
N GLU A 177 -15.36 -11.04 6.68
CA GLU A 177 -16.02 -11.75 5.58
C GLU A 177 -15.83 -13.27 5.70
N PRO A 178 -16.92 -14.07 5.50
CA PRO A 178 -16.87 -15.54 5.65
C PRO A 178 -15.92 -16.23 4.66
N ASP A 179 -15.68 -15.63 3.51
CA ASP A 179 -14.77 -16.14 2.47
C ASP A 179 -13.32 -15.69 2.66
N GLY A 180 -13.03 -14.94 3.75
CA GLY A 180 -11.72 -14.36 4.03
C GLY A 180 -11.34 -13.20 3.13
N ALA A 181 -12.33 -12.59 2.43
CA ALA A 181 -12.10 -11.39 1.64
C ALA A 181 -11.77 -10.19 2.55
N VAL A 182 -10.90 -9.31 2.06
CA VAL A 182 -10.58 -8.06 2.73
C VAL A 182 -11.52 -6.97 2.22
N ARG A 183 -12.30 -6.39 3.11
CA ARG A 183 -13.15 -5.25 2.81
C ARG A 183 -12.30 -3.99 2.66
N THR A 184 -12.55 -3.21 1.62
CA THR A 184 -11.77 -2.01 1.33
C THR A 184 -12.70 -0.83 1.04
N PHE A 185 -12.38 0.34 1.59
CA PHE A 185 -13.09 1.60 1.31
C PHE A 185 -12.15 2.80 1.49
N ASP A 186 -12.46 3.91 0.81
CA ASP A 186 -11.70 5.14 0.98
C ASP A 186 -12.12 5.85 2.27
N ALA A 187 -11.15 6.31 3.05
CA ALA A 187 -11.42 7.07 4.27
C ALA A 187 -11.86 8.50 3.91
N VAL A 188 -12.94 8.95 4.52
CA VAL A 188 -13.33 10.37 4.47
C VAL A 188 -12.39 11.14 5.39
N VAL A 189 -11.62 12.06 4.83
CA VAL A 189 -10.67 12.91 5.55
C VAL A 189 -11.14 14.36 5.44
N GLU A 190 -11.42 14.96 6.57
CA GLU A 190 -11.81 16.37 6.66
C GLU A 190 -10.64 17.30 6.35
N PRO A 191 -10.86 18.58 6.00
CA PRO A 191 -9.80 19.52 5.67
C PRO A 191 -8.74 19.71 6.75
N ASP A 192 -9.08 19.47 8.02
CA ASP A 192 -8.14 19.52 9.16
C ASP A 192 -7.44 18.18 9.45
N GLY A 193 -7.66 17.17 8.60
CA GLY A 193 -7.13 15.83 8.75
C GLY A 193 -7.95 14.89 9.64
N ALA A 194 -9.07 15.35 10.21
CA ALA A 194 -9.95 14.47 11.00
C ALA A 194 -10.53 13.37 10.11
N THR A 195 -10.59 12.16 10.63
CA THR A 195 -11.21 11.02 9.96
C THR A 195 -11.99 10.18 10.95
N ARG A 196 -13.11 9.61 10.47
CA ARG A 196 -13.99 8.76 11.27
C ARG A 196 -14.56 7.65 10.38
N PHE A 197 -14.52 6.42 10.88
CA PHE A 197 -15.14 5.28 10.22
C PHE A 197 -15.53 4.20 11.22
N SER A 198 -16.46 3.34 10.82
CA SER A 198 -16.95 2.24 11.66
C SER A 198 -16.45 0.91 11.12
N VAL A 199 -16.07 0.03 12.05
CA VAL A 199 -15.58 -1.33 11.77
C VAL A 199 -16.47 -2.32 12.52
N GLU A 200 -17.02 -3.28 11.82
CA GLU A 200 -17.72 -4.41 12.40
C GLU A 200 -16.73 -5.49 12.81
N VAL A 201 -16.82 -5.95 14.04
CA VAL A 201 -15.92 -6.97 14.58
C VAL A 201 -16.53 -8.35 14.37
N GLY A 202 -15.72 -9.32 13.94
CA GLY A 202 -16.19 -10.67 13.65
C GLY A 202 -17.02 -11.29 14.77
N GLY A 203 -18.09 -12.01 14.40
CA GLY A 203 -19.08 -12.56 15.35
C GLY A 203 -18.64 -13.84 16.08
N GLY A 204 -17.50 -14.46 15.71
CA GLY A 204 -17.00 -15.68 16.35
C GLY A 204 -16.33 -15.39 17.70
N ALA A 205 -16.45 -16.30 18.66
CA ALA A 205 -15.71 -16.21 19.92
C ALA A 205 -14.19 -16.22 19.61
N ASN A 206 -13.47 -15.24 20.17
CA ASN A 206 -12.04 -14.99 19.93
C ASN A 206 -11.68 -14.61 18.48
N ALA A 207 -12.65 -14.21 17.66
CA ALA A 207 -12.36 -13.68 16.33
C ALA A 207 -11.50 -12.40 16.45
N ALA A 208 -10.53 -12.27 15.58
CA ALA A 208 -9.75 -11.05 15.42
C ALA A 208 -10.17 -10.34 14.15
N THR A 209 -10.38 -9.02 14.23
CA THR A 209 -10.62 -8.16 13.09
C THR A 209 -9.47 -7.17 13.00
N SER A 210 -8.69 -7.27 11.95
CA SER A 210 -7.55 -6.39 11.70
C SER A 210 -7.97 -5.26 10.76
N VAL A 211 -7.55 -4.06 11.09
CA VAL A 211 -7.80 -2.84 10.33
C VAL A 211 -6.48 -2.19 10.00
N GLU A 212 -6.28 -1.86 8.75
CA GLU A 212 -5.11 -1.14 8.29
C GLU A 212 -5.55 0.12 7.56
N ILE A 213 -4.96 1.25 7.91
CA ILE A 213 -5.15 2.52 7.23
C ILE A 213 -3.90 2.75 6.38
N ALA A 214 -4.07 2.89 5.09
CA ALA A 214 -2.98 3.16 4.17
C ALA A 214 -3.15 4.52 3.50
N ARG A 215 -2.07 5.26 3.42
CA ARG A 215 -1.95 6.48 2.63
C ARG A 215 -1.74 6.10 1.17
N VAL A 216 -2.47 6.78 0.27
CA VAL A 216 -2.37 6.57 -1.18
C VAL A 216 -1.46 7.64 -1.78
N GLU A 217 -0.31 7.24 -2.28
CA GLU A 217 0.69 8.12 -2.89
C GLU A 217 0.93 7.68 -4.34
N GLY A 218 0.11 8.18 -5.28
CA GLY A 218 0.15 7.72 -6.67
C GLY A 218 -0.15 6.21 -6.76
N ARG A 219 0.85 5.41 -7.10
CA ARG A 219 0.75 3.94 -7.19
C ARG A 219 1.15 3.21 -5.89
N PHE A 220 1.59 3.95 -4.87
CA PHE A 220 2.03 3.38 -3.61
C PHE A 220 0.89 3.36 -2.60
N LEU A 221 0.88 2.29 -1.81
CA LEU A 221 0.08 2.18 -0.61
C LEU A 221 1.06 2.02 0.57
N ARG A 222 1.03 2.98 1.48
CA ARG A 222 1.89 2.96 2.66
C ARG A 222 1.02 2.84 3.90
N SER A 223 1.17 1.76 4.65
CA SER A 223 0.52 1.61 5.95
C SER A 223 0.90 2.77 6.87
N VAL A 224 -0.09 3.39 7.46
CA VAL A 224 0.07 4.49 8.41
C VAL A 224 -0.52 4.16 9.78
N ALA A 225 -1.42 3.17 9.86
CA ALA A 225 -1.93 2.66 11.12
C ALA A 225 -2.40 1.21 10.98
N GLU A 226 -2.21 0.44 12.03
CA GLU A 226 -2.66 -0.93 12.18
C GLU A 226 -3.37 -1.10 13.52
N LEU A 227 -4.59 -1.64 13.49
CA LEU A 227 -5.42 -1.87 14.67
C LEU A 227 -5.97 -3.29 14.60
N THR A 228 -5.93 -4.03 15.69
CA THR A 228 -6.56 -5.36 15.77
C THR A 228 -7.51 -5.39 16.94
N PHE A 229 -8.78 -5.67 16.65
CA PHE A 229 -9.86 -5.84 17.64
C PHE A 229 -10.12 -7.33 17.87
N HIS A 230 -10.31 -7.72 19.13
CA HIS A 230 -10.56 -9.09 19.52
C HIS A 230 -11.96 -9.21 20.09
N ALA A 231 -12.75 -10.15 19.56
CA ALA A 231 -14.10 -10.41 20.05
C ALA A 231 -14.06 -11.03 21.47
N GLY A 232 -14.56 -10.28 22.45
CA GLY A 232 -14.71 -10.75 23.83
C GLY A 232 -13.44 -10.81 24.71
N VAL A 233 -12.24 -10.59 24.14
CA VAL A 233 -10.97 -10.61 24.89
C VAL A 233 -10.05 -9.45 24.54
N ALA A 234 -9.38 -8.90 25.54
CA ALA A 234 -8.56 -7.69 25.38
C ALA A 234 -7.27 -7.90 24.56
N SER A 235 -6.75 -9.09 24.46
CA SER A 235 -5.59 -9.37 23.57
C SER A 235 -5.24 -10.84 23.44
N VAL A 236 -4.82 -11.23 22.24
CA VAL A 236 -3.99 -12.42 22.01
C VAL A 236 -2.54 -11.96 21.93
N ARG A 237 -1.64 -12.69 22.57
CA ARG A 237 -0.20 -12.36 22.60
C ARG A 237 0.37 -12.52 21.18
N SER A 238 0.83 -11.42 20.58
CA SER A 238 1.60 -11.55 19.34
C SER A 238 2.89 -12.33 19.58
N PRO A 239 3.25 -13.28 18.72
CA PRO A 239 4.52 -13.99 18.85
C PRO A 239 5.68 -12.97 18.70
N ALA A 240 6.73 -13.18 19.53
CA ALA A 240 7.94 -12.41 19.37
C ALA A 240 8.53 -12.61 17.97
N PRO A 241 9.21 -11.60 17.40
CA PRO A 241 9.92 -11.74 16.13
C PRO A 241 10.86 -12.96 16.15
N ALA A 242 10.92 -13.68 15.05
CA ALA A 242 11.84 -14.77 14.87
C ALA A 242 13.30 -14.30 14.96
N ALA A 243 14.21 -15.20 15.35
CA ALA A 243 15.63 -14.89 15.29
C ALA A 243 16.06 -14.62 13.84
N PRO A 244 16.98 -13.66 13.60
CA PRO A 244 17.48 -13.39 12.26
C PRO A 244 18.13 -14.66 11.67
N LEU A 245 17.74 -15.00 10.46
CA LEU A 245 18.40 -16.05 9.70
C LEU A 245 19.62 -15.47 8.97
N PRO A 246 20.71 -16.24 8.81
CA PRO A 246 21.82 -15.82 7.98
C PRO A 246 21.32 -15.59 6.54
N PRO A 247 21.83 -14.58 5.81
CA PRO A 247 21.44 -14.37 4.43
C PRO A 247 21.80 -15.60 3.59
N GLY A 248 20.80 -16.22 2.99
CA GLY A 248 20.94 -17.29 2.00
C GLY A 248 21.40 -16.76 0.64
N ASP A 249 21.63 -17.68 -0.31
CA ASP A 249 21.79 -17.30 -1.71
C ASP A 249 20.55 -16.54 -2.20
N ARG A 250 20.75 -15.47 -2.96
CA ARG A 250 19.67 -14.61 -3.45
C ARG A 250 18.62 -15.39 -4.23
N SER A 251 19.05 -16.34 -5.08
CA SER A 251 18.14 -17.14 -5.90
C SER A 251 17.32 -18.13 -5.06
N GLU A 252 17.92 -18.69 -4.02
CA GLU A 252 17.23 -19.55 -3.06
C GLU A 252 16.18 -18.75 -2.27
N VAL A 253 16.54 -17.57 -1.75
CA VAL A 253 15.63 -16.67 -1.06
C VAL A 253 14.43 -16.30 -1.95
N GLU A 254 14.66 -15.91 -3.20
CA GLU A 254 13.57 -15.60 -4.12
C GLU A 254 12.68 -16.82 -4.41
N SER A 255 13.26 -18.00 -4.51
CA SER A 255 12.50 -19.24 -4.69
C SER A 255 11.60 -19.52 -3.49
N ASN A 256 12.14 -19.35 -2.27
CA ASN A 256 11.40 -19.53 -1.02
C ASN A 256 10.25 -18.51 -0.88
N LEU A 257 10.51 -17.25 -1.19
CA LEU A 257 9.48 -16.20 -1.18
C LEU A 257 8.34 -16.49 -2.17
N ARG A 258 8.68 -16.96 -3.39
CA ARG A 258 7.67 -17.36 -4.37
C ARG A 258 6.86 -18.56 -3.91
N ALA A 259 7.51 -19.56 -3.32
CA ALA A 259 6.82 -20.75 -2.78
C ALA A 259 5.86 -20.38 -1.65
N GLN A 260 6.29 -19.54 -0.71
CA GLN A 260 5.45 -19.04 0.37
C GLN A 260 4.25 -18.25 -0.16
N LEU A 261 4.47 -17.37 -1.14
CA LEU A 261 3.41 -16.60 -1.78
C LEU A 261 2.45 -17.50 -2.56
N ALA A 262 2.96 -18.51 -3.28
CA ALA A 262 2.13 -19.46 -4.02
C ALA A 262 1.21 -20.23 -3.05
N THR A 263 1.73 -20.69 -1.92
CA THR A 263 0.95 -21.37 -0.87
C THR A 263 -0.18 -20.47 -0.34
N ALA A 264 0.13 -19.20 -0.05
CA ALA A 264 -0.87 -18.24 0.43
C ALA A 264 -1.97 -17.97 -0.60
N ARG A 265 -1.60 -17.90 -1.89
CA ARG A 265 -2.56 -17.69 -2.99
C ARG A 265 -3.41 -18.94 -3.26
N GLU A 266 -2.82 -20.14 -3.17
CA GLU A 266 -3.56 -21.40 -3.28
C GLU A 266 -4.60 -21.54 -2.17
N ALA A 267 -4.27 -21.18 -0.94
CA ALA A 267 -5.23 -21.13 0.18
C ALA A 267 -6.41 -20.18 -0.11
N ALA A 268 -6.15 -19.10 -0.86
CA ALA A 268 -7.17 -18.16 -1.33
C ALA A 268 -7.84 -18.59 -2.66
N LYS A 269 -7.57 -19.81 -3.17
CA LYS A 269 -8.05 -20.33 -4.45
C LYS A 269 -7.64 -19.49 -5.66
N LEU A 270 -6.41 -18.97 -5.65
CA LEU A 270 -5.80 -18.17 -6.71
C LEU A 270 -4.61 -18.90 -7.31
N GLY A 271 -4.33 -18.68 -8.59
CA GLY A 271 -3.15 -19.23 -9.26
C GLY A 271 -1.84 -18.62 -8.74
N ALA A 272 -0.74 -19.36 -8.90
CA ALA A 272 0.60 -18.87 -8.64
C ALA A 272 0.96 -17.71 -9.59
N LEU A 273 1.83 -16.81 -9.13
CA LEU A 273 2.37 -15.71 -9.94
C LEU A 273 3.65 -16.17 -10.67
N GLY A 274 3.79 -15.73 -11.92
CA GLY A 274 5.02 -15.90 -12.68
C GLY A 274 6.18 -15.11 -12.05
N ALA A 275 7.40 -15.48 -12.41
CA ALA A 275 8.58 -14.72 -12.03
C ALA A 275 8.65 -13.40 -12.80
N GLY A 276 8.68 -12.28 -12.10
CA GLY A 276 9.09 -10.99 -12.66
C GLY A 276 10.61 -10.96 -12.78
N GLY A 277 11.11 -10.21 -13.75
CA GLY A 277 12.55 -9.96 -13.92
C GLY A 277 13.00 -8.72 -13.14
N GLY A 278 14.28 -8.36 -13.31
CA GLY A 278 14.79 -7.04 -12.93
C GLY A 278 15.07 -6.82 -11.45
N THR A 279 15.24 -7.86 -10.67
CA THR A 279 15.47 -7.78 -9.22
C THR A 279 16.64 -6.84 -8.87
N ALA A 280 17.76 -6.92 -9.57
CA ALA A 280 18.92 -6.04 -9.31
C ALA A 280 18.60 -4.56 -9.53
N VAL A 281 17.75 -4.22 -10.50
CA VAL A 281 17.32 -2.84 -10.74
C VAL A 281 16.41 -2.36 -9.61
N LEU A 282 15.54 -3.23 -9.11
CA LEU A 282 14.66 -2.94 -7.98
C LEU A 282 15.44 -2.77 -6.67
N ASP A 283 16.43 -3.63 -6.41
CA ASP A 283 17.31 -3.52 -5.24
C ASP A 283 18.07 -2.17 -5.26
N ALA A 284 18.68 -1.82 -6.40
CA ALA A 284 19.40 -0.57 -6.56
C ALA A 284 18.48 0.66 -6.39
N TRP A 285 17.28 0.63 -6.97
CA TRP A 285 16.31 1.70 -6.79
C TRP A 285 15.90 1.82 -5.33
N TYR A 286 15.62 0.69 -4.66
CA TYR A 286 15.17 0.68 -3.27
C TYR A 286 16.23 1.24 -2.32
N ASP A 287 17.50 0.88 -2.52
CA ASP A 287 18.61 1.42 -1.75
C ASP A 287 18.74 2.95 -1.90
N LEU A 288 18.59 3.48 -3.12
CA LEU A 288 18.56 4.92 -3.37
C LEU A 288 17.32 5.61 -2.76
N ALA A 289 16.15 4.97 -2.83
CA ALA A 289 14.91 5.53 -2.30
C ALA A 289 14.96 5.70 -0.78
N VAL A 290 15.49 4.70 -0.07
CA VAL A 290 15.65 4.76 1.39
C VAL A 290 16.63 5.84 1.81
N ARG A 291 17.66 6.13 0.99
CA ARG A 291 18.61 7.21 1.23
C ARG A 291 18.09 8.59 0.81
N GLY A 292 16.85 8.69 0.31
CA GLY A 292 16.28 9.94 -0.20
C GLY A 292 16.96 10.45 -1.48
N GLN A 293 17.69 9.60 -2.18
CA GLN A 293 18.49 9.95 -3.37
C GLN A 293 17.77 9.74 -4.69
N THR A 294 16.53 9.25 -4.66
CA THR A 294 15.68 9.12 -5.84
C THR A 294 14.29 9.68 -5.58
N GLN A 295 13.67 10.20 -6.62
CA GLN A 295 12.29 10.66 -6.62
C GLN A 295 11.53 9.94 -7.74
N GLY A 296 10.28 9.64 -7.49
CA GLY A 296 9.39 8.96 -8.44
C GLY A 296 9.24 7.47 -8.19
N ASP A 297 8.44 6.85 -9.05
CA ASP A 297 8.07 5.45 -8.94
C ASP A 297 9.26 4.53 -9.25
N PRO A 298 9.32 3.34 -8.63
CA PRO A 298 10.27 2.31 -9.02
C PRO A 298 10.12 1.96 -10.50
N PRO A 299 11.22 1.66 -11.19
CA PRO A 299 11.14 1.22 -12.56
C PRO A 299 10.38 -0.10 -12.65
N LEU A 300 9.45 -0.21 -13.60
CA LEU A 300 8.83 -1.49 -13.89
C LEU A 300 9.89 -2.40 -14.56
N PRO A 301 10.13 -3.60 -14.00
CA PRO A 301 11.01 -4.56 -14.64
C PRO A 301 10.40 -5.06 -15.97
N ARG A 302 11.14 -5.87 -16.70
CA ARG A 302 10.63 -6.59 -17.88
C ARG A 302 10.40 -8.05 -17.55
N THR A 303 9.52 -8.71 -18.28
CA THR A 303 9.40 -10.18 -18.23
C THR A 303 10.72 -10.84 -18.66
N GLN A 304 10.88 -12.12 -18.41
CA GLN A 304 12.03 -12.87 -18.89
C GLN A 304 12.14 -12.90 -20.44
N SER A 305 10.99 -12.77 -21.13
CA SER A 305 10.93 -12.61 -22.60
C SER A 305 11.23 -11.19 -23.07
N GLY A 306 11.48 -10.24 -22.17
CA GLY A 306 11.78 -8.84 -22.48
C GLY A 306 10.55 -7.96 -22.69
N GLU A 307 9.34 -8.49 -22.52
CA GLU A 307 8.11 -7.72 -22.63
C GLU A 307 7.91 -6.80 -21.41
N PRO A 308 7.34 -5.60 -21.61
CA PRO A 308 7.09 -4.67 -20.51
C PRO A 308 5.89 -5.10 -19.67
N PHE A 309 5.95 -4.80 -18.38
CA PHE A 309 4.76 -4.78 -17.54
C PHE A 309 4.04 -3.44 -17.68
N VAL A 310 2.72 -3.47 -17.63
CA VAL A 310 1.87 -2.27 -17.77
C VAL A 310 1.43 -1.68 -16.46
N GLN A 311 1.50 -2.45 -15.40
CA GLN A 311 1.12 -2.03 -14.06
C GLN A 311 2.02 -2.70 -13.03
N GLY A 312 2.35 -1.95 -11.98
CA GLY A 312 3.01 -2.43 -10.78
C GLY A 312 2.30 -1.94 -9.53
N THR A 313 2.25 -2.78 -8.52
CA THR A 313 1.86 -2.40 -7.15
C THR A 313 3.00 -2.79 -6.23
N TRP A 314 3.46 -1.85 -5.44
CA TRP A 314 4.59 -2.02 -4.53
C TRP A 314 4.09 -2.12 -3.10
N LEU A 315 4.49 -3.17 -2.42
CA LEU A 315 4.18 -3.43 -1.02
C LEU A 315 5.49 -3.52 -0.25
N PHE A 316 5.52 -2.94 0.93
CA PHE A 316 6.71 -2.90 1.77
C PHE A 316 6.45 -3.61 3.09
N SER A 317 7.43 -4.34 3.55
CA SER A 317 7.40 -5.00 4.85
C SER A 317 8.81 -5.12 5.41
N THR A 318 8.91 -5.30 6.72
CA THR A 318 10.17 -5.53 7.41
C THR A 318 10.11 -6.86 8.16
N GLY A 319 11.22 -7.56 8.23
CA GLY A 319 11.29 -8.85 8.91
C GLY A 319 12.67 -9.12 9.52
N SER A 320 12.76 -10.13 10.35
CA SER A 320 14.04 -10.68 10.83
C SER A 320 14.83 -11.35 9.70
N GLY A 321 14.14 -11.76 8.64
CA GLY A 321 14.64 -12.28 7.38
C GLY A 321 13.57 -12.11 6.30
N PRO A 322 13.89 -12.45 5.03
CA PRO A 322 12.99 -12.25 3.90
C PRO A 322 11.64 -12.96 4.04
N GLU A 323 11.67 -14.22 4.48
CA GLU A 323 10.47 -15.04 4.68
C GLU A 323 9.58 -14.50 5.82
N ASP A 324 10.19 -14.02 6.91
CA ASP A 324 9.46 -13.36 8.00
C ASP A 324 8.82 -12.04 7.53
N ALA A 325 9.54 -11.25 6.73
CA ALA A 325 9.00 -10.03 6.14
C ALA A 325 7.78 -10.31 5.25
N LEU A 326 7.85 -11.35 4.40
CA LEU A 326 6.72 -11.75 3.58
C LEU A 326 5.56 -12.29 4.42
N ALA A 327 5.84 -13.11 5.45
CA ALA A 327 4.81 -13.62 6.36
C ALA A 327 4.05 -12.48 7.05
N ARG A 328 4.77 -11.45 7.50
CA ARG A 328 4.18 -10.24 8.09
C ARG A 328 3.29 -9.50 7.09
N LEU A 329 3.76 -9.29 5.86
CA LEU A 329 2.97 -8.68 4.80
C LEU A 329 1.68 -9.48 4.53
N LEU A 330 1.78 -10.82 4.47
CA LEU A 330 0.62 -11.70 4.29
C LEU A 330 -0.35 -11.68 5.48
N ALA A 331 0.11 -11.30 6.66
CA ALA A 331 -0.73 -11.15 7.84
C ALA A 331 -1.48 -9.81 7.89
N THR A 332 -1.03 -8.79 7.12
CA THR A 332 -1.70 -7.49 7.10
C THR A 332 -2.90 -7.46 6.14
N PRO A 333 -3.97 -6.71 6.46
CA PRO A 333 -5.12 -6.54 5.57
C PRO A 333 -4.72 -5.99 4.19
N LEU A 334 -3.85 -4.98 4.13
CA LEU A 334 -3.35 -4.41 2.88
C LEU A 334 -2.63 -5.46 2.02
N GLY A 335 -1.69 -6.19 2.63
CA GLY A 335 -0.92 -7.21 1.93
C GLY A 335 -1.83 -8.31 1.38
N ARG A 336 -2.79 -8.78 2.18
CA ARG A 336 -3.77 -9.79 1.75
C ARG A 336 -4.68 -9.27 0.65
N ALA A 337 -5.21 -8.04 0.77
CA ALA A 337 -6.03 -7.44 -0.27
C ALA A 337 -5.28 -7.35 -1.61
N ALA A 338 -4.04 -6.87 -1.59
CA ALA A 338 -3.24 -6.73 -2.80
C ALA A 338 -2.88 -8.08 -3.43
N LEU A 339 -2.51 -9.08 -2.61
CA LEU A 339 -2.09 -10.40 -3.07
C LEU A 339 -3.26 -11.29 -3.48
N GLN A 340 -4.47 -11.01 -3.00
CA GLN A 340 -5.71 -11.76 -3.27
C GLN A 340 -6.63 -11.10 -4.29
N THR A 341 -6.21 -10.03 -4.94
CA THR A 341 -7.02 -9.33 -5.94
C THR A 341 -7.49 -10.27 -7.06
N ARG A 342 -8.82 -10.27 -7.32
CA ARG A 342 -9.51 -11.13 -8.32
C ARG A 342 -10.09 -10.34 -9.49
N SER A 343 -9.76 -9.07 -9.64
CA SER A 343 -10.29 -8.20 -10.70
C SER A 343 -9.51 -8.35 -12.01
N ALA A 344 -9.92 -7.59 -13.01
CA ALA A 344 -9.16 -7.43 -14.25
C ALA A 344 -7.72 -6.96 -14.04
N ASP A 345 -7.44 -6.40 -12.84
CA ASP A 345 -6.12 -5.93 -12.41
C ASP A 345 -5.31 -7.00 -11.66
N THR A 346 -5.77 -8.26 -11.67
CA THR A 346 -5.06 -9.38 -11.03
C THR A 346 -3.60 -9.42 -11.51
N PRO A 347 -2.64 -9.36 -10.59
CA PRO A 347 -1.23 -9.45 -10.95
C PRO A 347 -0.92 -10.81 -11.57
N THR A 348 -0.04 -10.83 -12.56
CA THR A 348 0.38 -12.05 -13.26
C THR A 348 1.78 -12.50 -12.84
N HIS A 349 2.60 -11.58 -12.34
CA HIS A 349 3.98 -11.84 -11.97
C HIS A 349 4.33 -11.14 -10.65
N VAL A 350 5.40 -11.59 -10.03
CA VAL A 350 5.97 -10.99 -8.82
C VAL A 350 7.49 -10.85 -8.93
N SER A 351 8.00 -9.74 -8.44
CA SER A 351 9.43 -9.51 -8.19
C SER A 351 9.64 -9.08 -6.74
N PHE A 352 10.84 -9.28 -6.23
CA PHE A 352 11.22 -8.91 -4.87
C PHE A 352 12.45 -8.04 -4.90
N ALA A 353 12.48 -7.01 -4.04
CA ALA A 353 13.70 -6.32 -3.68
C ALA A 353 13.98 -6.50 -2.19
N LEU A 354 15.23 -6.67 -1.83
CA LEU A 354 15.68 -6.93 -0.46
C LEU A 354 16.78 -5.94 -0.08
N ARG A 355 16.65 -5.38 1.10
CA ARG A 355 17.66 -4.50 1.68
C ARG A 355 17.97 -4.93 3.11
N PRO A 356 19.14 -5.56 3.35
CA PRO A 356 19.60 -5.82 4.71
C PRO A 356 19.85 -4.52 5.46
N TYR A 357 19.64 -4.50 6.77
CA TYR A 357 20.00 -3.37 7.60
C TYR A 357 21.51 -3.36 7.89
N ASP A 358 22.13 -2.19 7.74
CA ASP A 358 23.54 -2.02 8.08
C ASP A 358 23.73 -2.11 9.61
N GLY A 359 24.49 -3.12 10.06
CA GLY A 359 24.86 -3.30 11.47
C GLY A 359 23.72 -3.68 12.43
N ARG A 360 22.53 -4.00 11.90
CA ARG A 360 21.36 -4.44 12.68
C ARG A 360 20.76 -5.69 12.07
N PRO A 361 20.13 -6.59 12.89
CA PRO A 361 19.41 -7.74 12.33
C PRO A 361 18.12 -7.28 11.65
N GLY A 362 17.85 -7.86 10.49
CA GLY A 362 16.60 -7.62 9.77
C GLY A 362 16.81 -7.25 8.31
N VAL A 363 15.72 -7.24 7.61
CA VAL A 363 15.66 -6.93 6.18
C VAL A 363 14.38 -6.17 5.87
N ASP A 364 14.49 -5.18 4.99
CA ASP A 364 13.36 -4.59 4.29
C ASP A 364 13.08 -5.43 3.05
N LEU A 365 11.82 -5.78 2.86
CA LEU A 365 11.31 -6.48 1.69
C LEU A 365 10.35 -5.56 0.93
N MET A 366 10.61 -5.36 -0.34
CA MET A 366 9.64 -4.79 -1.28
C MET A 366 9.12 -5.92 -2.18
N VAL A 367 7.82 -6.16 -2.13
CA VAL A 367 7.11 -7.07 -3.04
C VAL A 367 6.50 -6.23 -4.16
N VAL A 368 6.86 -6.55 -5.39
CA VAL A 368 6.34 -5.87 -6.58
C VAL A 368 5.41 -6.82 -7.30
N LEU A 369 4.12 -6.55 -7.23
CA LEU A 369 3.11 -7.26 -8.00
C LEU A 369 3.00 -6.63 -9.37
N LEU A 370 3.16 -7.40 -10.41
CA LEU A 370 3.31 -6.95 -11.77
C LEU A 370 2.20 -7.53 -12.64
N LYS A 371 1.65 -6.71 -13.53
CA LYS A 371 0.70 -7.15 -14.55
C LYS A 371 1.37 -7.07 -15.92
N ALA A 372 1.51 -8.22 -16.56
CA ALA A 372 1.94 -8.28 -17.95
C ALA A 372 0.83 -7.73 -18.87
N PHE A 373 1.25 -7.09 -19.95
CA PHE A 373 0.32 -6.68 -20.98
C PHE A 373 -0.33 -7.91 -21.62
N SER A 374 -1.65 -7.91 -21.69
CA SER A 374 -2.43 -8.94 -22.38
C SER A 374 -3.26 -8.29 -23.45
N PRO A 375 -3.05 -8.61 -24.73
CA PRO A 375 -3.91 -8.11 -25.79
C PRO A 375 -5.37 -8.46 -25.52
N LEU A 376 -6.25 -7.48 -25.72
CA LEU A 376 -7.69 -7.65 -25.58
C LEU A 376 -8.34 -7.78 -26.95
N ALA A 377 -9.32 -8.68 -27.05
CA ALA A 377 -10.18 -8.79 -28.21
C ALA A 377 -11.50 -8.03 -27.96
N LEU A 378 -12.01 -7.36 -28.98
CA LEU A 378 -13.25 -6.60 -28.88
C LEU A 378 -14.42 -7.48 -28.40
N ASP A 379 -14.51 -8.71 -28.90
CA ASP A 379 -15.60 -9.63 -28.53
C ASP A 379 -15.59 -10.00 -27.04
N THR A 380 -14.42 -10.14 -26.46
CA THR A 380 -14.25 -10.37 -25.01
C THR A 380 -14.68 -9.17 -24.18
N LEU A 381 -14.42 -7.96 -24.69
CA LEU A 381 -14.73 -6.72 -24.01
C LEU A 381 -16.16 -6.22 -24.25
N ARG A 382 -16.81 -6.67 -25.31
CA ARG A 382 -18.12 -6.20 -25.75
C ARG A 382 -19.21 -6.19 -24.64
N PRO A 383 -19.37 -7.22 -23.80
CA PRO A 383 -20.33 -7.17 -22.71
C PRO A 383 -20.07 -6.02 -21.73
N ALA A 384 -18.80 -5.82 -21.33
CA ALA A 384 -18.42 -4.74 -20.42
C ALA A 384 -18.62 -3.34 -21.07
N LEU A 385 -18.38 -3.21 -22.38
CA LEU A 385 -18.66 -1.98 -23.14
C LEU A 385 -20.15 -1.66 -23.16
N LEU A 386 -21.00 -2.65 -23.39
CA LEU A 386 -22.46 -2.46 -23.38
C LEU A 386 -22.97 -2.11 -21.99
N ASP A 387 -22.45 -2.72 -20.94
CA ASP A 387 -22.77 -2.39 -19.56
C ASP A 387 -22.29 -0.96 -19.19
N ALA A 388 -21.12 -0.55 -19.65
CA ALA A 388 -20.62 0.81 -19.47
C ALA A 388 -21.47 1.82 -20.23
N LEU A 389 -21.87 1.49 -21.46
CA LEU A 389 -22.74 2.33 -22.30
C LEU A 389 -24.14 2.52 -21.67
N ALA A 390 -24.69 1.46 -21.05
CA ALA A 390 -25.99 1.54 -20.36
C ALA A 390 -25.98 2.49 -19.17
N ARG A 391 -24.80 2.78 -18.59
CA ARG A 391 -24.62 3.71 -17.49
C ARG A 391 -24.43 5.17 -17.92
N VAL A 392 -24.22 5.43 -19.22
CA VAL A 392 -24.07 6.81 -19.74
C VAL A 392 -25.40 7.54 -19.56
N PRO A 393 -25.43 8.69 -18.85
CA PRO A 393 -26.67 9.44 -18.66
C PRO A 393 -27.11 10.09 -19.95
N ARG A 394 -28.30 9.73 -20.45
CA ARG A 394 -28.90 10.33 -21.64
C ARG A 394 -30.21 11.05 -21.28
N PRO A 395 -30.51 12.18 -21.92
CA PRO A 395 -31.75 12.92 -21.66
C PRO A 395 -32.99 12.06 -22.01
N THR A 396 -34.07 12.21 -21.26
CA THR A 396 -35.33 11.54 -21.52
C THR A 396 -36.26 12.47 -22.31
N PRO A 397 -36.93 12.03 -23.41
CA PRO A 397 -36.95 10.67 -23.96
C PRO A 397 -35.87 10.48 -25.06
N SER A 398 -34.82 9.72 -24.78
CA SER A 398 -33.90 9.29 -25.85
C SER A 398 -33.88 7.77 -25.96
N LYS A 399 -33.77 7.27 -27.20
CA LYS A 399 -33.56 5.84 -27.43
C LYS A 399 -32.17 5.43 -26.97
N PRO A 400 -32.01 4.19 -26.46
CA PRO A 400 -30.68 3.63 -26.22
C PRO A 400 -29.84 3.61 -27.50
N LEU A 401 -28.53 3.68 -27.36
CA LEU A 401 -27.63 3.48 -28.50
C LEU A 401 -27.62 2.01 -28.90
N GLU A 402 -27.89 1.75 -30.17
CA GLU A 402 -27.90 0.39 -30.73
C GLU A 402 -26.53 0.04 -31.32
N PRO A 403 -25.94 -1.12 -30.99
CA PRO A 403 -24.71 -1.59 -31.62
C PRO A 403 -24.88 -1.79 -33.13
N SER A 404 -23.83 -1.44 -33.90
CA SER A 404 -23.84 -1.51 -35.37
C SER A 404 -22.57 -2.16 -35.91
N ALA A 405 -22.68 -3.32 -36.53
CA ALA A 405 -21.52 -4.02 -37.10
C ALA A 405 -20.78 -3.25 -38.21
N PRO A 406 -21.43 -2.49 -39.10
CA PRO A 406 -20.75 -1.60 -40.02
C PRO A 406 -19.93 -0.53 -39.33
N LEU A 407 -20.42 0.05 -38.22
CA LEU A 407 -19.69 1.04 -37.45
C LEU A 407 -18.54 0.38 -36.66
N ASP A 408 -18.67 -0.83 -36.20
CA ASP A 408 -17.58 -1.60 -35.59
C ASP A 408 -16.40 -1.74 -36.56
N ALA A 409 -16.66 -2.07 -37.81
CA ALA A 409 -15.61 -2.20 -38.82
C ALA A 409 -14.87 -0.86 -39.06
N VAL A 410 -15.60 0.25 -39.13
CA VAL A 410 -15.00 1.59 -39.24
C VAL A 410 -14.18 1.93 -38.00
N ALA A 411 -14.72 1.73 -36.82
CA ALA A 411 -14.04 1.99 -35.54
C ALA A 411 -12.78 1.11 -35.39
N GLN A 412 -12.83 -0.15 -35.77
CA GLN A 412 -11.70 -1.07 -35.74
C GLN A 412 -10.55 -0.62 -36.66
N ALA A 413 -10.86 -0.16 -37.85
CA ALA A 413 -9.87 0.36 -38.79
C ALA A 413 -9.24 1.66 -38.30
N LEU A 414 -10.03 2.57 -37.68
CA LEU A 414 -9.53 3.79 -37.06
C LEU A 414 -8.59 3.48 -35.87
N ALA A 415 -9.00 2.54 -35.00
CA ALA A 415 -8.17 2.11 -33.86
C ALA A 415 -6.81 1.56 -34.31
N ALA A 416 -6.78 0.74 -35.37
CA ALA A 416 -5.57 0.19 -35.93
C ALA A 416 -4.64 1.28 -36.51
N ASP A 417 -5.19 2.26 -37.17
CA ASP A 417 -4.40 3.34 -37.76
C ASP A 417 -3.90 4.33 -36.72
N LEU A 418 -4.64 4.59 -35.66
CA LEU A 418 -4.17 5.37 -34.51
C LEU A 418 -3.03 4.66 -33.78
N LEU A 419 -3.19 3.36 -33.49
CA LEU A 419 -2.16 2.60 -32.80
C LEU A 419 -0.85 2.54 -33.60
N THR A 420 -0.96 2.42 -34.94
CA THR A 420 0.23 2.35 -35.82
C THR A 420 0.81 3.72 -36.20
N GLY A 421 0.19 4.81 -35.76
CA GLY A 421 0.62 6.18 -36.07
C GLY A 421 0.30 6.63 -37.50
N LYS A 422 -0.47 5.86 -38.26
CA LYS A 422 -0.94 6.23 -39.60
C LYS A 422 -2.02 7.32 -39.55
N LEU A 423 -2.78 7.35 -38.46
CA LEU A 423 -3.77 8.37 -38.16
C LEU A 423 -3.32 9.17 -36.94
N ARG A 424 -3.49 10.48 -36.97
CA ARG A 424 -3.26 11.35 -35.82
C ARG A 424 -4.58 11.61 -35.10
N TRP A 425 -4.50 11.90 -33.81
CA TRP A 425 -5.67 12.18 -32.97
C TRP A 425 -6.52 13.35 -33.48
N ASP A 426 -5.89 14.41 -33.94
CA ASP A 426 -6.55 15.60 -34.48
C ASP A 426 -7.23 15.35 -35.84
N ALA A 427 -6.84 14.31 -36.55
CA ALA A 427 -7.44 13.90 -37.82
C ALA A 427 -8.60 12.89 -37.66
N LEU A 428 -8.86 12.39 -36.44
CA LEU A 428 -9.87 11.36 -36.18
C LEU A 428 -11.26 11.74 -36.71
N PRO A 429 -11.80 12.96 -36.48
CA PRO A 429 -13.14 13.29 -36.98
C PRO A 429 -13.24 13.30 -38.51
N SER A 430 -12.24 13.86 -39.20
CA SER A 430 -12.24 13.94 -40.66
C SER A 430 -12.08 12.58 -41.35
N ASP A 431 -11.21 11.71 -40.77
CA ASP A 431 -11.01 10.37 -41.29
C ASP A 431 -12.21 9.47 -41.01
N THR A 432 -12.90 9.65 -39.90
CA THR A 432 -14.16 8.97 -39.60
C THR A 432 -15.22 9.29 -40.65
N GLY A 433 -15.44 10.58 -40.97
CA GLY A 433 -16.40 10.98 -42.01
C GLY A 433 -16.08 10.38 -43.38
N ARG A 434 -14.82 10.35 -43.77
CA ARG A 434 -14.37 9.71 -45.01
C ARG A 434 -14.66 8.19 -45.02
N ARG A 435 -14.40 7.47 -43.95
CA ARG A 435 -14.62 6.03 -43.85
C ARG A 435 -16.10 5.66 -43.79
N LEU A 436 -16.93 6.47 -43.13
CA LEU A 436 -18.37 6.30 -43.13
C LEU A 436 -18.97 6.45 -44.55
N GLY A 437 -18.44 7.42 -45.32
CA GLY A 437 -18.80 7.57 -46.73
C GLY A 437 -18.39 6.37 -47.59
N LEU A 438 -17.20 5.82 -47.37
CA LEU A 438 -16.72 4.60 -48.07
C LEU A 438 -17.48 3.35 -47.66
N ALA A 439 -17.99 3.29 -46.41
CA ALA A 439 -18.76 2.17 -45.89
C ALA A 439 -20.28 2.29 -46.24
N GLU A 440 -20.69 3.30 -47.01
CA GLU A 440 -22.10 3.55 -47.42
C GLU A 440 -23.08 3.59 -46.24
N VAL A 441 -22.62 4.07 -45.06
CA VAL A 441 -23.42 4.08 -43.82
C VAL A 441 -24.58 5.09 -43.90
N GLY A 442 -24.55 6.04 -44.85
CA GLY A 442 -25.65 6.97 -45.08
C GLY A 442 -26.00 7.91 -43.92
N ALA A 443 -25.11 8.10 -42.97
CA ALA A 443 -25.31 9.02 -41.83
C ALA A 443 -25.29 10.49 -42.28
N THR A 444 -26.14 11.33 -41.67
CA THR A 444 -26.11 12.79 -41.85
C THR A 444 -25.29 13.50 -40.71
N ARG A 445 -25.24 12.89 -39.57
CA ARG A 445 -24.43 13.32 -38.43
C ARG A 445 -23.62 12.15 -37.89
N PHE A 446 -22.41 12.38 -37.51
CA PHE A 446 -21.55 11.41 -36.85
C PHE A 446 -20.69 12.06 -35.78
N ALA A 447 -20.23 11.27 -34.83
CA ALA A 447 -19.17 11.60 -33.89
C ALA A 447 -18.24 10.38 -33.73
N ALA A 448 -17.00 10.65 -33.38
CA ALA A 448 -16.05 9.62 -33.00
C ALA A 448 -15.22 10.09 -31.81
N GLY A 449 -14.96 9.18 -30.92
CA GLY A 449 -14.05 9.42 -29.79
C GLY A 449 -13.12 8.24 -29.61
N ALA A 450 -12.04 8.47 -28.89
CA ALA A 450 -11.06 7.47 -28.63
C ALA A 450 -10.62 7.50 -27.15
N VAL A 451 -10.55 6.34 -26.57
CA VAL A 451 -10.11 6.12 -25.18
C VAL A 451 -8.86 5.27 -25.21
N VAL A 452 -7.80 5.76 -24.58
CA VAL A 452 -6.57 4.98 -24.39
C VAL A 452 -6.63 4.35 -23.01
N LEU A 453 -6.56 3.03 -22.98
CA LEU A 453 -6.66 2.24 -21.76
C LEU A 453 -5.32 1.54 -21.50
N GLU A 454 -4.80 1.70 -20.30
CA GLU A 454 -3.72 0.85 -19.81
C GLU A 454 -4.28 -0.47 -19.24
N ASN A 455 -5.50 -0.42 -18.69
CA ASN A 455 -6.25 -1.58 -18.22
C ASN A 455 -7.78 -1.35 -18.35
N LEU A 456 -8.58 -2.41 -18.19
CA LEU A 456 -10.03 -2.37 -18.29
C LEU A 456 -10.73 -1.70 -17.11
N SER A 457 -10.14 -1.66 -15.93
CA SER A 457 -10.73 -1.04 -14.74
C SER A 457 -10.86 0.48 -14.89
N LEU A 458 -10.11 1.07 -15.84
CA LEU A 458 -10.17 2.49 -16.17
C LEU A 458 -11.24 2.82 -17.24
N LEU A 459 -12.02 1.85 -17.68
CA LEU A 459 -13.06 2.07 -18.69
C LEU A 459 -14.26 2.80 -18.08
N ASP A 460 -14.26 4.11 -18.22
CA ASP A 460 -15.39 4.97 -17.89
C ASP A 460 -15.87 5.72 -19.14
N LEU A 461 -17.01 5.31 -19.66
CA LEU A 461 -17.65 5.96 -20.80
C LEU A 461 -18.60 7.10 -20.38
N THR A 462 -18.84 7.29 -19.09
CA THR A 462 -19.80 8.32 -18.62
C THR A 462 -19.28 9.73 -18.81
N ALA A 463 -17.97 9.92 -18.88
CA ALA A 463 -17.32 11.18 -19.17
C ALA A 463 -17.31 11.57 -20.66
N GLU A 464 -17.69 10.64 -21.55
CA GLU A 464 -17.66 10.86 -23.01
C GLU A 464 -18.91 11.58 -23.48
N ALA A 465 -18.85 12.90 -23.54
CA ALA A 465 -20.00 13.76 -23.91
C ALA A 465 -20.75 13.36 -25.18
N PRO A 466 -20.10 12.89 -26.29
CA PRO A 466 -20.82 12.46 -27.47
C PRO A 466 -21.75 11.26 -27.26
N LEU A 467 -21.41 10.38 -26.31
CA LEU A 467 -22.27 9.20 -25.99
C LEU A 467 -23.58 9.60 -25.31
N ALA A 468 -23.61 10.76 -24.66
CA ALA A 468 -24.81 11.30 -24.01
C ALA A 468 -25.74 12.06 -24.99
N ASP A 469 -25.26 12.42 -26.20
CA ASP A 469 -26.04 13.21 -27.17
C ASP A 469 -27.24 12.40 -27.70
N PRO A 470 -28.49 12.88 -27.50
CA PRO A 470 -29.71 12.21 -27.96
C PRO A 470 -29.85 12.14 -29.48
N ALA A 471 -29.09 12.92 -30.23
CA ALA A 471 -29.11 12.91 -31.68
C ALA A 471 -28.54 11.63 -32.31
N PHE A 472 -27.73 10.89 -31.55
CA PHE A 472 -27.15 9.64 -32.03
C PHE A 472 -28.00 8.45 -31.61
N HIS A 473 -28.11 7.46 -32.51
CA HIS A 473 -28.93 6.26 -32.32
C HIS A 473 -28.14 4.97 -32.44
N ARG A 474 -26.97 5.01 -33.10
CA ARG A 474 -26.12 3.84 -33.30
C ARG A 474 -24.70 4.08 -32.82
N VAL A 475 -24.09 2.99 -32.37
CA VAL A 475 -22.68 2.99 -31.92
C VAL A 475 -21.94 1.78 -32.48
N GLY A 476 -20.71 2.00 -32.91
CA GLY A 476 -19.74 0.95 -33.19
C GLY A 476 -18.51 1.13 -32.35
N PHE A 477 -17.90 0.01 -31.98
CA PHE A 477 -16.66 -0.04 -31.23
C PHE A 477 -15.54 -0.73 -32.00
N GLY A 478 -14.34 -0.20 -31.90
CA GLY A 478 -13.12 -0.82 -32.38
C GLY A 478 -12.06 -0.82 -31.28
N LEU A 479 -11.41 -1.96 -31.11
CA LEU A 479 -10.38 -2.14 -30.09
C LEU A 479 -9.13 -2.74 -30.72
N VAL A 480 -7.99 -2.09 -30.52
CA VAL A 480 -6.69 -2.64 -30.90
C VAL A 480 -5.74 -2.53 -29.74
N SER A 481 -5.02 -3.62 -29.51
CA SER A 481 -4.02 -3.73 -28.46
C SER A 481 -2.63 -3.83 -29.07
N GLY A 482 -1.69 -3.02 -28.58
CA GLY A 482 -0.32 -3.07 -29.10
C GLY A 482 0.53 -1.92 -28.60
N ARG A 483 1.73 -1.82 -29.14
CA ARG A 483 2.69 -0.77 -28.81
C ARG A 483 2.75 0.26 -29.95
N PRO A 484 2.39 1.54 -29.68
CA PRO A 484 2.61 2.60 -30.66
C PRO A 484 4.10 2.73 -31.03
N PRO A 485 4.45 3.13 -32.25
CA PRO A 485 5.85 3.22 -32.69
C PRO A 485 6.73 4.16 -31.86
N SER A 486 6.12 5.22 -31.28
CA SER A 486 6.81 6.23 -30.47
C SER A 486 6.84 5.91 -28.98
N GLU A 487 6.24 4.80 -28.54
CA GLU A 487 6.07 4.50 -27.11
C GLU A 487 6.78 3.20 -26.72
N THR A 488 7.17 3.14 -25.45
CA THR A 488 7.82 1.96 -24.87
C THR A 488 6.82 1.01 -24.22
N VAL A 489 5.63 1.49 -23.90
CA VAL A 489 4.58 0.75 -23.18
C VAL A 489 3.43 0.43 -24.14
N PRO A 490 2.97 -0.82 -24.22
CA PRO A 490 1.81 -1.17 -25.00
C PRO A 490 0.53 -0.62 -24.36
N ARG A 491 -0.48 -0.35 -25.20
CA ARG A 491 -1.77 0.23 -24.79
C ARG A 491 -2.93 -0.45 -25.52
N HIS A 492 -4.13 -0.23 -24.99
CA HIS A 492 -5.37 -0.52 -25.69
C HIS A 492 -5.94 0.80 -26.23
N VAL A 493 -6.22 0.84 -27.52
CA VAL A 493 -6.90 1.96 -28.18
C VAL A 493 -8.32 1.51 -28.48
N LEU A 494 -9.28 2.07 -27.73
CA LEU A 494 -10.71 1.89 -27.97
C LEU A 494 -11.22 3.11 -28.74
N ILE A 495 -11.85 2.86 -29.88
CA ILE A 495 -12.57 3.89 -30.65
C ILE A 495 -14.06 3.59 -30.56
N TYR A 496 -14.88 4.63 -30.38
CA TYR A 496 -16.30 4.54 -30.64
C TYR A 496 -16.69 5.46 -31.80
N VAL A 497 -17.62 5.03 -32.61
CA VAL A 497 -18.19 5.79 -33.72
C VAL A 497 -19.71 5.84 -33.56
N LEU A 498 -20.27 7.03 -33.64
CA LEU A 498 -21.71 7.29 -33.46
C LEU A 498 -22.31 7.82 -34.74
N THR A 499 -23.57 7.46 -35.02
CA THR A 499 -24.35 8.02 -36.12
C THR A 499 -25.79 8.30 -35.73
N ASP A 500 -26.41 9.24 -36.44
CA ASP A 500 -27.79 9.71 -36.23
C ASP A 500 -28.84 8.85 -36.96
N ARG A 501 -28.45 7.89 -37.78
CA ARG A 501 -29.42 7.08 -38.55
C ARG A 501 -29.94 5.91 -37.73
N ALA A 502 -31.28 5.84 -37.55
CA ALA A 502 -31.99 4.62 -37.26
C ALA A 502 -32.39 4.00 -38.62
N ASP A 503 -32.08 2.75 -38.85
CA ASP A 503 -32.61 2.01 -40.03
C ASP A 503 -34.10 1.89 -39.98
#